data_cbc910a30ef5c686a786d8033487442c
#
_entry.id   cbc910a30ef5c686a786d8033487442c
#
_cell.length_a   1.000
_cell.length_b   1.000
_cell.length_c   1.000
_cell.angle_alpha   90.00
_cell.angle_beta   90.00
_cell.angle_gamma   90.00
#
_symmetry.space_group_name_H-M   'P 1'
#
loop_
_entity.id
_entity.type
_entity.pdbx_description
1 polymer ?
#
loop_
_entity_poly.entity_id
_entity_poly.type
_entity_poly.pdbx_seq_one_letter_code
_entity_poly.pdbx_strand_id
1 'polypeptide(L)'
;MTAIIRRSLHARDRRLAVAFCCGLAMGVFAETGWADLIYGINHTHWAINRFSVDGHPAIDVIGPYQGGAGGGGYFAPEHWPPGMTVRVDWETGQGSTKDFPGFGDWPKYLEWSKKIKAQKRQLSKNVAVPDYTGQKTCGITVHFLPCDELQVTTSCYHYGNPEYPIRTPLHLPEPTSCPQ
;
A
#
# COMPACT_ATOMS: atom_id res chain seq x y z
N MET A 1 -37.41 37.64 80.95
CA MET A 1 -37.33 36.33 81.57
C MET A 1 -37.05 35.30 80.49
N THR A 2 -36.03 34.56 80.65
CA THR A 2 -35.78 33.23 80.12
C THR A 2 -34.48 33.10 79.34
N ALA A 3 -33.69 32.28 79.85
CA ALA A 3 -32.25 32.08 79.72
C ALA A 3 -31.77 31.61 78.34
N ILE A 4 -30.58 32.11 78.03
CA ILE A 4 -29.75 31.72 76.87
C ILE A 4 -28.92 30.49 77.28
N ILE A 5 -29.08 29.39 76.59
CA ILE A 5 -28.16 28.23 76.72
C ILE A 5 -27.24 28.23 75.50
N ARG A 6 -25.98 28.55 75.71
CA ARG A 6 -24.89 28.33 74.78
C ARG A 6 -24.53 26.85 74.79
N ARG A 7 -24.52 26.22 73.63
CA ARG A 7 -23.82 24.98 73.40
C ARG A 7 -22.74 25.21 72.34
N SER A 8 -21.51 25.14 72.82
CA SER A 8 -20.32 25.06 72.00
C SER A 8 -20.24 23.70 71.34
N LEU A 9 -20.16 23.68 70.05
CA LEU A 9 -19.85 22.47 69.29
C LEU A 9 -18.40 22.54 68.82
N HIS A 10 -17.63 21.59 69.32
CA HIS A 10 -16.24 21.37 68.92
C HIS A 10 -16.14 21.02 67.45
N ALA A 11 -15.42 21.82 66.70
CA ALA A 11 -14.97 21.48 65.38
C ALA A 11 -13.92 20.40 65.48
N ARG A 12 -14.24 19.22 65.03
CA ARG A 12 -13.29 18.11 64.83
C ARG A 12 -12.71 18.28 63.41
N ASP A 13 -11.48 18.73 63.38
CA ASP A 13 -10.61 18.72 62.19
C ASP A 13 -10.46 17.26 61.69
N ARG A 14 -11.17 16.93 60.69
CA ARG A 14 -10.86 15.75 59.83
C ARG A 14 -10.01 16.21 58.67
N ARG A 15 -8.68 16.13 58.86
CA ARG A 15 -7.73 16.21 57.76
C ARG A 15 -7.89 14.97 56.92
N LEU A 16 -8.64 15.11 55.83
CA LEU A 16 -8.66 14.13 54.74
C LEU A 16 -7.33 14.21 54.03
N ALA A 17 -6.46 13.24 54.30
CA ALA A 17 -5.27 13.00 53.49
C ALA A 17 -5.74 12.45 52.16
N VAL A 18 -5.77 13.33 51.12
CA VAL A 18 -5.93 12.91 49.75
C VAL A 18 -4.58 12.32 49.32
N ALA A 19 -4.48 11.00 49.33
CA ALA A 19 -3.36 10.30 48.72
C ALA A 19 -3.47 10.47 47.21
N PHE A 20 -2.62 11.35 46.65
CA PHE A 20 -2.45 11.54 45.23
C PHE A 20 -1.66 10.35 44.69
N CYS A 21 -2.37 9.25 44.29
CA CYS A 21 -1.78 8.19 43.51
C CYS A 21 -1.43 8.72 42.15
N CYS A 22 -0.21 9.25 42.00
CA CYS A 22 0.42 9.41 40.68
C CYS A 22 0.65 8.00 40.09
N GLY A 23 -0.39 7.45 39.45
CA GLY A 23 -0.23 6.33 38.55
C GLY A 23 0.58 6.81 37.36
N LEU A 24 1.86 6.38 37.31
CA LEU A 24 2.64 6.41 36.06
C LEU A 24 1.93 5.48 35.08
N ALA A 25 0.99 6.03 34.29
CA ALA A 25 0.58 5.43 33.06
C ALA A 25 1.80 5.50 32.12
N MET A 26 2.61 4.43 32.11
CA MET A 26 3.51 4.18 30.99
C MET A 26 2.61 4.02 29.76
N GLY A 27 2.41 5.14 29.06
CA GLY A 27 1.84 5.14 27.73
C GLY A 27 2.76 4.29 26.88
N VAL A 28 2.34 3.07 26.58
CA VAL A 28 2.87 2.34 25.44
C VAL A 28 2.49 3.21 24.24
N PHE A 29 3.41 4.06 23.81
CA PHE A 29 3.32 4.66 22.48
C PHE A 29 3.47 3.48 21.52
N ALA A 30 2.33 2.89 21.12
CA ALA A 30 2.31 2.13 19.90
C ALA A 30 2.77 3.14 18.83
N GLU A 31 4.01 2.96 18.37
CA GLU A 31 4.44 3.61 17.14
C GLU A 31 3.43 3.15 16.09
N THR A 32 2.48 4.03 15.77
CA THR A 32 1.63 3.87 14.60
C THR A 32 2.57 4.06 13.42
N GLY A 33 3.26 2.98 13.05
CA GLY A 33 4.02 2.95 11.81
C GLY A 33 3.04 3.33 10.72
N TRP A 34 3.29 4.43 10.04
CA TRP A 34 2.54 4.81 8.86
C TRP A 34 2.69 3.66 7.88
N ALA A 35 1.55 3.11 7.45
CA ALA A 35 1.58 2.08 6.42
C ALA A 35 2.27 2.66 5.19
N ASP A 36 3.42 2.11 4.87
CA ASP A 36 4.13 2.48 3.66
C ASP A 36 3.33 2.03 2.44
N LEU A 37 3.34 2.85 1.39
CA LEU A 37 2.46 2.68 0.25
C LEU A 37 2.90 1.52 -0.67
N ILE A 38 1.93 0.95 -1.38
CA ILE A 38 2.18 0.03 -2.48
C ILE A 38 2.20 0.85 -3.78
N TYR A 39 3.31 0.82 -4.51
CA TYR A 39 3.46 1.48 -5.80
C TYR A 39 3.61 0.46 -6.93
N GLY A 40 3.23 0.88 -8.14
CA GLY A 40 3.45 0.10 -9.34
C GLY A 40 4.14 0.90 -10.43
N ILE A 41 5.05 0.27 -11.16
CA ILE A 41 5.69 0.79 -12.37
C ILE A 41 5.40 -0.21 -13.49
N ASN A 42 4.73 0.25 -14.53
CA ASN A 42 4.34 -0.57 -15.66
C ASN A 42 5.25 -0.30 -16.86
N HIS A 43 6.05 -1.29 -17.23
CA HIS A 43 6.98 -1.25 -18.37
C HIS A 43 6.39 -1.85 -19.64
N THR A 44 5.10 -2.21 -19.62
CA THR A 44 4.42 -2.94 -20.69
C THR A 44 3.44 -2.07 -21.46
N HIS A 45 3.02 -2.51 -22.65
CA HIS A 45 1.96 -1.87 -23.42
C HIS A 45 0.54 -2.18 -22.91
N TRP A 46 0.40 -3.09 -21.94
CA TRP A 46 -0.86 -3.39 -21.29
C TRP A 46 -1.13 -2.43 -20.13
N ALA A 47 -2.37 -2.15 -19.84
CA ALA A 47 -2.71 -1.51 -18.58
C ALA A 47 -2.73 -2.53 -17.44
N ILE A 48 -2.31 -2.13 -16.25
CA ILE A 48 -2.55 -2.84 -15.01
C ILE A 48 -3.82 -2.26 -14.39
N ASN A 49 -4.92 -3.00 -14.51
CA ASN A 49 -6.23 -2.52 -14.07
C ASN A 49 -6.38 -2.51 -12.56
N ARG A 50 -5.72 -3.43 -11.89
CA ARG A 50 -5.61 -3.55 -10.43
C ARG A 50 -4.50 -4.50 -10.07
N PHE A 51 -3.95 -4.38 -8.90
CA PHE A 51 -3.04 -5.35 -8.33
C PHE A 51 -3.08 -5.31 -6.80
N SER A 52 -2.53 -6.34 -6.18
CA SER A 52 -2.34 -6.44 -4.74
C SER A 52 -1.01 -7.11 -4.43
N VAL A 53 -0.47 -6.83 -3.25
CA VAL A 53 0.72 -7.48 -2.70
C VAL A 53 0.32 -8.14 -1.39
N ASP A 54 0.49 -9.46 -1.28
CA ASP A 54 0.07 -10.27 -0.11
C ASP A 54 -1.39 -10.00 0.31
N GLY A 55 -2.28 -9.78 -0.69
CA GLY A 55 -3.69 -9.46 -0.48
C GLY A 55 -3.99 -8.00 -0.14
N HIS A 56 -2.99 -7.14 0.05
CA HIS A 56 -3.18 -5.71 0.25
C HIS A 56 -3.33 -5.00 -1.09
N PRO A 57 -4.49 -4.41 -1.40
CA PRO A 57 -4.73 -3.83 -2.72
C PRO A 57 -4.00 -2.49 -2.89
N ALA A 58 -3.47 -2.24 -4.08
CA ALA A 58 -3.16 -0.91 -4.57
C ALA A 58 -4.41 -0.25 -5.17
N ILE A 59 -4.50 1.07 -5.14
CA ILE A 59 -5.77 1.79 -5.36
C ILE A 59 -6.04 2.12 -6.83
N ASP A 60 -5.01 2.35 -7.66
CA ASP A 60 -5.21 2.94 -8.98
C ASP A 60 -4.87 1.99 -10.14
N VAL A 61 -5.47 2.30 -11.30
CA VAL A 61 -5.11 1.75 -12.59
C VAL A 61 -3.78 2.36 -13.05
N ILE A 62 -2.84 1.54 -13.51
CA ILE A 62 -1.59 2.01 -14.10
C ILE A 62 -1.68 1.82 -15.61
N GLY A 63 -1.62 2.92 -16.35
CA GLY A 63 -1.60 2.89 -17.82
C GLY A 63 -0.32 2.25 -18.37
N PRO A 64 -0.29 1.97 -19.69
CA PRO A 64 0.91 1.52 -20.37
C PRO A 64 2.08 2.47 -20.17
N TYR A 65 3.25 1.93 -19.83
CA TYR A 65 4.49 2.70 -19.66
C TYR A 65 4.36 3.87 -18.69
N GLN A 66 3.69 3.63 -17.54
CA GLN A 66 3.46 4.63 -16.52
C GLN A 66 3.86 4.09 -15.15
N GLY A 67 4.21 5.02 -14.27
CA GLY A 67 4.29 4.79 -12.85
C GLY A 67 3.10 5.41 -12.15
N GLY A 68 2.70 4.84 -11.06
CA GLY A 68 1.60 5.35 -10.26
C GLY A 68 1.08 4.33 -9.27
N ALA A 69 -0.15 4.56 -8.85
CA ALA A 69 -0.84 3.85 -7.79
C ALA A 69 -0.12 3.99 -6.45
N GLY A 70 -0.60 4.89 -5.65
CA GLY A 70 -0.34 4.90 -4.22
C GLY A 70 -1.57 4.33 -3.54
N GLY A 71 -1.40 3.42 -2.60
CA GLY A 71 -2.51 2.91 -1.82
C GLY A 71 -2.19 1.58 -1.18
N GLY A 72 -3.08 1.12 -0.33
CA GLY A 72 -2.79 -0.01 0.53
C GLY A 72 -1.67 0.29 1.52
N GLY A 73 -1.58 -0.51 2.55
CA GLY A 73 -0.45 -0.50 3.48
C GLY A 73 0.36 -1.75 3.27
N TYR A 74 1.65 -1.60 3.05
CA TYR A 74 2.60 -2.70 3.08
C TYR A 74 3.65 -2.43 4.15
N PHE A 75 3.87 -3.41 5.03
CA PHE A 75 4.87 -3.35 6.07
C PHE A 75 5.91 -4.43 5.81
N ALA A 76 7.09 -4.01 5.36
CA ALA A 76 8.21 -4.94 5.31
C ALA A 76 8.59 -5.37 6.75
N PRO A 77 8.93 -6.63 6.99
CA PRO A 77 9.50 -7.04 8.27
C PRO A 77 10.72 -6.18 8.63
N GLU A 78 10.90 -5.89 9.92
CA GLU A 78 12.05 -5.11 10.41
C GLU A 78 13.39 -5.74 9.98
N HIS A 79 13.44 -7.05 9.93
CA HIS A 79 14.61 -7.82 9.51
C HIS A 79 14.25 -8.63 8.28
N TRP A 80 15.04 -8.51 7.22
CA TRP A 80 14.84 -9.30 6.02
C TRP A 80 15.04 -10.80 6.29
N PRO A 81 14.01 -11.64 6.13
CA PRO A 81 14.19 -13.07 6.27
C PRO A 81 14.75 -13.67 4.97
N PRO A 82 15.80 -14.50 5.04
CA PRO A 82 16.39 -15.14 3.86
C PRO A 82 15.35 -15.87 3.03
N GLY A 83 15.33 -15.57 1.72
CA GLY A 83 14.37 -16.16 0.79
C GLY A 83 12.98 -15.53 0.83
N MET A 84 12.85 -14.33 1.42
CA MET A 84 11.59 -13.59 1.44
C MET A 84 10.99 -13.44 0.05
N THR A 85 9.71 -13.76 -0.07
CA THR A 85 8.91 -13.50 -1.27
C THR A 85 7.63 -12.78 -0.90
N VAL A 86 7.05 -12.08 -1.86
CA VAL A 86 5.69 -11.54 -1.80
C VAL A 86 4.87 -12.11 -2.93
N ARG A 87 3.58 -12.31 -2.68
CA ARG A 87 2.63 -12.69 -3.71
C ARG A 87 2.04 -11.45 -4.33
N VAL A 88 2.18 -11.32 -5.64
CA VAL A 88 1.54 -10.27 -6.42
C VAL A 88 0.43 -10.89 -7.24
N ASP A 89 -0.80 -10.42 -7.03
CA ASP A 89 -1.96 -10.75 -7.86
C ASP A 89 -2.32 -9.52 -8.68
N TRP A 90 -2.52 -9.66 -10.00
CA TRP A 90 -2.88 -8.51 -10.83
C TRP A 90 -3.81 -8.85 -11.97
N GLU A 91 -4.53 -7.84 -12.44
CA GLU A 91 -5.32 -7.90 -13.67
C GLU A 91 -4.69 -6.99 -14.69
N THR A 92 -4.33 -7.53 -15.85
CA THR A 92 -3.89 -6.75 -17.01
C THR A 92 -4.97 -6.72 -18.07
N GLY A 93 -4.97 -5.68 -18.91
CA GLY A 93 -5.93 -5.51 -19.97
C GLY A 93 -5.49 -4.46 -20.99
N GLN A 94 -6.36 -4.12 -21.92
CA GLN A 94 -6.06 -3.13 -22.93
C GLN A 94 -5.91 -1.74 -22.29
N GLY A 95 -4.78 -1.08 -22.56
CA GLY A 95 -4.48 0.28 -22.07
C GLY A 95 -4.95 1.39 -23.01
N SER A 96 -5.69 1.08 -24.08
CA SER A 96 -6.13 2.06 -25.08
C SER A 96 -7.65 2.10 -25.21
N THR A 97 -8.19 3.32 -25.26
CA THR A 97 -9.60 3.60 -25.53
C THR A 97 -9.82 4.09 -26.97
N LYS A 98 -8.84 3.89 -27.87
CA LYS A 98 -8.85 4.42 -29.23
C LYS A 98 -10.13 4.08 -30.01
N ASP A 99 -10.65 2.87 -29.83
CA ASP A 99 -11.86 2.40 -30.51
C ASP A 99 -13.13 2.55 -29.65
N PHE A 100 -13.11 3.40 -28.65
CA PHE A 100 -14.27 3.63 -27.80
C PHE A 100 -15.37 4.36 -28.58
N PRO A 101 -16.57 3.74 -28.79
CA PRO A 101 -17.62 4.29 -29.62
C PRO A 101 -18.44 5.39 -28.95
N GLY A 102 -18.14 5.73 -27.69
CA GLY A 102 -18.99 6.58 -26.87
C GLY A 102 -20.19 5.84 -26.28
N PHE A 103 -20.99 6.55 -25.49
CA PHE A 103 -22.18 6.00 -24.83
C PHE A 103 -23.47 6.23 -25.65
N GLY A 104 -23.40 6.99 -26.75
CA GLY A 104 -24.57 7.32 -27.58
C GLY A 104 -25.08 6.14 -28.43
N ASP A 105 -24.22 5.20 -28.76
CA ASP A 105 -24.57 3.97 -29.51
C ASP A 105 -24.40 2.77 -28.58
N TRP A 106 -25.45 2.44 -27.87
CA TRP A 106 -25.44 1.37 -26.86
C TRP A 106 -25.04 -0.01 -27.41
N PRO A 107 -25.54 -0.49 -28.56
CA PRO A 107 -25.09 -1.73 -29.17
C PRO A 107 -23.58 -1.76 -29.43
N LYS A 108 -23.01 -0.73 -30.04
CA LYS A 108 -21.56 -0.64 -30.29
C LYS A 108 -20.76 -0.59 -28.99
N TYR A 109 -21.27 0.13 -27.98
CA TYR A 109 -20.67 0.14 -26.65
C TYR A 109 -20.60 -1.27 -26.03
N LEU A 110 -21.67 -2.05 -26.13
CA LEU A 110 -21.72 -3.41 -25.60
C LEU A 110 -20.69 -4.34 -26.30
N GLU A 111 -20.60 -4.25 -27.64
CA GLU A 111 -19.62 -5.02 -28.41
C GLU A 111 -18.18 -4.64 -28.03
N TRP A 112 -17.89 -3.36 -27.98
CA TRP A 112 -16.60 -2.83 -27.52
C TRP A 112 -16.29 -3.29 -26.11
N SER A 113 -17.20 -3.14 -25.17
CA SER A 113 -17.04 -3.56 -23.79
C SER A 113 -16.77 -5.07 -23.65
N LYS A 114 -17.46 -5.91 -24.45
CA LYS A 114 -17.21 -7.34 -24.53
C LYS A 114 -15.80 -7.66 -25.02
N LYS A 115 -15.36 -6.98 -26.09
CA LYS A 115 -14.00 -7.09 -26.64
C LYS A 115 -12.94 -6.73 -25.61
N ILE A 116 -13.11 -5.59 -24.90
CA ILE A 116 -12.18 -5.14 -23.84
C ILE A 116 -12.13 -6.14 -22.70
N LYS A 117 -13.29 -6.62 -22.22
CA LYS A 117 -13.36 -7.60 -21.14
C LYS A 117 -12.68 -8.93 -21.52
N ALA A 118 -12.79 -9.35 -22.76
CA ALA A 118 -12.16 -10.60 -23.22
C ALA A 118 -10.62 -10.54 -23.27
N GLN A 119 -10.03 -9.35 -23.24
CA GLN A 119 -8.58 -9.15 -23.24
C GLN A 119 -7.99 -9.10 -21.81
N LYS A 120 -8.83 -9.08 -20.80
CA LYS A 120 -8.39 -9.07 -19.42
C LYS A 120 -7.83 -10.42 -19.01
N ARG A 121 -6.67 -10.38 -18.37
CA ARG A 121 -6.03 -11.56 -17.79
C ARG A 121 -5.82 -11.37 -16.29
N GLN A 122 -6.15 -12.38 -15.51
CA GLN A 122 -5.86 -12.45 -14.08
C GLN A 122 -4.59 -13.27 -13.90
N LEU A 123 -3.64 -12.73 -13.21
CA LEU A 123 -2.32 -13.29 -13.05
C LEU A 123 -1.91 -13.27 -11.58
N SER A 124 -1.04 -14.20 -11.20
CA SER A 124 -0.50 -14.29 -9.84
C SER A 124 0.92 -14.85 -9.90
N LYS A 125 1.85 -14.23 -9.14
CA LYS A 125 3.24 -14.68 -9.07
C LYS A 125 3.84 -14.38 -7.70
N ASN A 126 4.64 -15.32 -7.19
CA ASN A 126 5.51 -15.05 -6.04
C ASN A 126 6.80 -14.43 -6.54
N VAL A 127 7.20 -13.33 -5.95
CA VAL A 127 8.37 -12.55 -6.37
C VAL A 127 9.32 -12.43 -5.20
N ALA A 128 10.60 -12.73 -5.43
CA ALA A 128 11.64 -12.58 -4.42
C ALA A 128 11.82 -11.10 -4.07
N VAL A 129 11.83 -10.79 -2.76
CA VAL A 129 12.16 -9.46 -2.26
C VAL A 129 13.66 -9.39 -2.04
N PRO A 130 14.35 -8.45 -2.71
CA PRO A 130 15.79 -8.26 -2.51
C PRO A 130 16.14 -8.01 -1.03
N ASP A 131 17.35 -8.43 -0.64
CA ASP A 131 17.85 -8.19 0.70
C ASP A 131 17.97 -6.68 0.98
N TYR A 132 17.28 -6.24 2.01
CA TYR A 132 17.30 -4.86 2.49
C TYR A 132 17.94 -4.71 3.87
N THR A 133 18.74 -5.70 4.32
CA THR A 133 19.43 -5.65 5.60
C THR A 133 20.26 -4.37 5.73
N GLY A 134 20.07 -3.65 6.83
CA GLY A 134 20.75 -2.37 7.09
C GLY A 134 20.24 -1.19 6.25
N GLN A 135 19.15 -1.35 5.50
CA GLN A 135 18.51 -0.30 4.72
C GLN A 135 17.17 0.09 5.36
N LYS A 136 16.78 1.36 5.18
CA LYS A 136 15.43 1.80 5.47
C LYS A 136 14.49 1.33 4.37
N THR A 137 13.32 0.80 4.77
CA THR A 137 12.25 0.41 3.85
C THR A 137 11.13 1.44 3.83
N CYS A 138 10.50 1.65 2.66
CA CYS A 138 9.41 2.61 2.46
C CYS A 138 8.32 1.98 1.58
N GLY A 139 7.59 1.01 2.13
CA GLY A 139 6.56 0.26 1.40
C GLY A 139 7.14 -0.74 0.40
N ILE A 140 6.42 -0.96 -0.68
CA ILE A 140 6.86 -1.85 -1.75
C ILE A 140 6.49 -1.27 -3.12
N THR A 141 7.42 -1.32 -4.05
CA THR A 141 7.18 -0.98 -5.46
C THR A 141 7.24 -2.24 -6.30
N VAL A 142 6.21 -2.48 -7.10
CA VAL A 142 6.11 -3.60 -8.05
C VAL A 142 6.37 -3.09 -9.46
N HIS A 143 7.31 -3.69 -10.17
CA HIS A 143 7.60 -3.45 -11.57
C HIS A 143 6.98 -4.55 -12.41
N PHE A 144 6.06 -4.17 -13.30
CA PHE A 144 5.41 -5.06 -14.27
C PHE A 144 6.20 -5.01 -15.57
N LEU A 145 6.82 -6.13 -15.91
CA LEU A 145 7.72 -6.26 -17.07
C LEU A 145 7.04 -7.07 -18.18
N PRO A 146 7.55 -7.02 -19.43
CA PRO A 146 7.12 -7.92 -20.49
C PRO A 146 7.16 -9.39 -20.08
N CYS A 147 6.37 -10.22 -20.72
CA CYS A 147 6.24 -11.64 -20.44
C CYS A 147 5.74 -11.98 -19.02
N ASP A 148 4.92 -11.10 -18.45
CA ASP A 148 4.35 -11.28 -17.11
C ASP A 148 5.42 -11.45 -16.01
N GLU A 149 6.63 -10.92 -16.28
CA GLU A 149 7.71 -10.88 -15.29
C GLU A 149 7.50 -9.73 -14.32
N LEU A 150 7.96 -9.95 -13.09
CA LEU A 150 7.86 -8.97 -12.01
C LEU A 150 9.21 -8.76 -11.32
N GLN A 151 9.45 -7.54 -10.89
CA GLN A 151 10.49 -7.20 -9.93
C GLN A 151 9.87 -6.37 -8.80
N VAL A 152 10.43 -6.45 -7.61
CA VAL A 152 9.98 -5.65 -6.48
C VAL A 152 11.15 -5.02 -5.74
N THR A 153 10.88 -3.92 -5.06
CA THR A 153 11.83 -3.29 -4.15
C THR A 153 11.11 -2.58 -3.01
N THR A 154 11.76 -2.52 -1.85
CA THR A 154 11.30 -1.78 -0.67
C THR A 154 12.04 -0.45 -0.49
N SER A 155 12.79 -0.01 -1.52
CA SER A 155 13.60 1.20 -1.50
C SER A 155 12.78 2.46 -1.18
N CYS A 156 13.35 3.36 -0.38
CA CYS A 156 12.81 4.70 -0.13
C CYS A 156 13.10 5.71 -1.26
N TYR A 157 13.92 5.35 -2.22
CA TYR A 157 14.12 6.16 -3.42
C TYR A 157 13.00 5.91 -4.43
N HIS A 158 12.64 6.93 -5.19
CA HIS A 158 11.65 6.82 -6.26
C HIS A 158 12.29 6.37 -7.56
N TYR A 159 11.51 5.71 -8.41
CA TYR A 159 11.94 5.32 -9.75
C TYR A 159 12.46 6.53 -10.54
N GLY A 160 13.60 6.36 -11.19
CA GLY A 160 14.34 7.43 -11.86
C GLY A 160 15.41 8.12 -11.00
N ASN A 161 15.42 7.93 -9.69
CA ASN A 161 16.51 8.40 -8.83
C ASN A 161 17.78 7.56 -9.07
N PRO A 162 19.00 8.16 -9.08
CA PRO A 162 20.26 7.42 -9.22
C PRO A 162 20.47 6.31 -8.18
N GLU A 163 19.92 6.46 -6.99
CA GLU A 163 20.04 5.46 -5.90
C GLU A 163 18.92 4.40 -5.94
N TYR A 164 17.97 4.51 -6.88
CA TYR A 164 16.91 3.51 -7.01
C TYR A 164 17.48 2.20 -7.59
N PRO A 165 17.21 1.03 -6.97
CA PRO A 165 17.91 -0.21 -7.33
C PRO A 165 17.49 -0.78 -8.69
N ILE A 166 16.26 -0.54 -9.15
CA ILE A 166 15.75 -1.06 -10.42
C ILE A 166 15.88 0.03 -11.50
N ARG A 167 16.78 -0.19 -12.46
CA ARG A 167 17.11 0.78 -13.50
C ARG A 167 16.52 0.47 -14.87
N THR A 168 15.62 -0.48 -14.93
CA THR A 168 14.92 -0.90 -16.14
C THR A 168 14.23 0.30 -16.80
N PRO A 169 14.47 0.58 -18.09
CA PRO A 169 13.79 1.66 -18.80
C PRO A 169 12.26 1.53 -18.74
N LEU A 170 11.54 2.66 -18.65
CA LEU A 170 10.08 2.63 -18.54
C LEU A 170 9.42 1.96 -19.77
N HIS A 171 9.92 2.28 -20.97
CA HIS A 171 9.46 1.67 -22.21
C HIS A 171 10.36 0.49 -22.57
N LEU A 172 9.89 -0.72 -22.32
CA LEU A 172 10.53 -1.93 -22.80
C LEU A 172 9.86 -2.41 -24.08
N PRO A 173 10.65 -2.82 -25.10
CA PRO A 173 10.08 -3.49 -26.26
C PRO A 173 9.52 -4.85 -25.82
N GLU A 174 8.35 -5.19 -26.34
CA GLU A 174 7.83 -6.53 -26.14
C GLU A 174 8.69 -7.54 -26.93
N PRO A 175 9.15 -8.61 -26.28
CA PRO A 175 9.90 -9.65 -26.97
C PRO A 175 8.97 -10.40 -27.92
N THR A 176 9.51 -10.92 -29.01
CA THR A 176 8.76 -11.72 -29.99
C THR A 176 8.27 -13.04 -29.43
N SER A 177 8.91 -13.56 -28.39
CA SER A 177 8.51 -14.74 -27.65
C SER A 177 8.94 -14.62 -26.19
N CYS A 178 8.08 -15.07 -25.27
CA CYS A 178 8.41 -15.10 -23.86
C CYS A 178 9.17 -16.39 -23.52
N PRO A 179 10.14 -16.35 -22.60
CA PRO A 179 10.78 -17.56 -22.05
C PRO A 179 9.72 -18.47 -21.41
N GLN A 180 9.87 -19.78 -21.60
CA GLN A 180 9.04 -20.79 -20.93
C GLN A 180 9.63 -21.15 -19.58
#